data_efb5cca4e366fcd46cd6a381aecdb8ee
#
_entry.id   efb5cca4e366fcd46cd6a381aecdb8ee
#
_cell.length_a   1.000
_cell.length_b   1.000
_cell.length_c   1.000
_cell.angle_alpha   90.00
_cell.angle_beta   90.00
_cell.angle_gamma   90.00
#
_symmetry.space_group_name_H-M   'P 1'
#
loop_
_entity.id
_entity.type
_entity.pdbx_description
1 polymer ?
#
loop_
_entity_poly.entity_id
_entity_poly.type
_entity_poly.pdbx_seq_one_letter_code
_entity_poly.pdbx_strand_id
1 'polypeptide(L)'
;MGRIWAICSGTGGVGKTTLSLSLAAYAAKRGKSVILLDAAGTSRACDLALGLQNVVTLDVQEVLTGQIDIKSALYPVQKYGSLYLACTSLYDSANLNELSGVLLALQSICDLLVIDLPTACVMDSLDIMSQQDSRIFVVRPDDASVRATDQLLQRVRVFDTDRYLVVNRTKKDLIKRGIQYTADVVAMTHDCPVIGTIFEDERFTLWGTKDKIAFDSDAGIRRAVRDVANVLFERL
;
A
#
# COMPACT_ATOMS: atom_id res chain seq x y z
N MET A 1 -10.09 13.01 -12.01
CA MET A 1 -10.09 11.78 -11.20
C MET A 1 -8.88 11.81 -10.30
N GLY A 2 -9.01 11.32 -9.06
CA GLY A 2 -7.88 11.15 -8.16
C GLY A 2 -6.86 10.15 -8.71
N ARG A 3 -5.64 10.14 -8.15
CA ARG A 3 -4.60 9.17 -8.52
C ARG A 3 -4.73 7.88 -7.76
N ILE A 4 -4.17 6.81 -8.32
CA ILE A 4 -4.08 5.51 -7.66
C ILE A 4 -2.62 5.20 -7.32
N TRP A 5 -2.37 4.84 -6.06
CA TRP A 5 -1.13 4.19 -5.63
C TRP A 5 -1.45 2.76 -5.19
N ALA A 6 -1.08 1.79 -6.01
CA ALA A 6 -1.30 0.38 -5.71
C ALA A 6 -0.04 -0.22 -5.05
N ILE A 7 -0.18 -0.71 -3.81
CA ILE A 7 0.93 -1.27 -3.05
C ILE A 7 0.94 -2.78 -3.22
N CYS A 8 2.01 -3.29 -3.84
CA CYS A 8 2.18 -4.67 -4.26
C CYS A 8 3.32 -5.37 -3.48
N SER A 9 3.30 -6.69 -3.43
CA SER A 9 4.46 -7.48 -2.99
C SER A 9 4.40 -8.92 -3.48
N GLY A 10 5.56 -9.52 -3.77
CA GLY A 10 5.66 -10.92 -4.15
C GLY A 10 5.57 -11.88 -2.96
N THR A 11 5.87 -11.41 -1.73
CA THR A 11 5.86 -12.23 -0.51
C THR A 11 5.10 -11.57 0.62
N GLY A 12 4.59 -12.37 1.55
CA GLY A 12 3.95 -11.89 2.77
C GLY A 12 4.93 -11.28 3.77
N GLY A 13 4.43 -10.45 4.68
CA GLY A 13 5.21 -9.91 5.80
C GLY A 13 6.31 -8.91 5.44
N VAL A 14 6.34 -8.40 4.21
CA VAL A 14 7.33 -7.39 3.78
C VAL A 14 7.06 -5.98 4.29
N GLY A 15 5.87 -5.73 4.86
CA GLY A 15 5.46 -4.42 5.36
C GLY A 15 4.61 -3.60 4.40
N LYS A 16 3.91 -4.25 3.48
CA LYS A 16 2.98 -3.65 2.52
C LYS A 16 1.95 -2.74 3.20
N THR A 17 1.10 -3.32 4.05
CA THR A 17 0.08 -2.61 4.83
C THR A 17 0.64 -1.45 5.64
N THR A 18 1.81 -1.65 6.25
CA THR A 18 2.51 -0.60 6.99
C THR A 18 2.87 0.60 6.11
N LEU A 19 3.34 0.33 4.89
CA LEU A 19 3.67 1.39 3.93
C LEU A 19 2.40 2.05 3.41
N SER A 20 1.36 1.28 3.06
CA SER A 20 0.05 1.78 2.59
C SER A 20 -0.55 2.77 3.58
N LEU A 21 -0.66 2.37 4.85
CA LEU A 21 -1.12 3.21 5.96
C LEU A 21 -0.29 4.50 6.11
N SER A 22 1.04 4.36 6.03
CA SER A 22 1.95 5.50 6.24
C SER A 22 1.89 6.51 5.10
N LEU A 23 1.81 6.05 3.85
CA LEU A 23 1.67 6.90 2.67
C LEU A 23 0.32 7.61 2.66
N ALA A 24 -0.77 6.90 2.97
CA ALA A 24 -2.11 7.46 3.05
C ALA A 24 -2.19 8.55 4.13
N ALA A 25 -1.67 8.29 5.34
CA ALA A 25 -1.64 9.27 6.42
C ALA A 25 -0.77 10.48 6.09
N TYR A 26 0.38 10.27 5.44
CA TYR A 26 1.25 11.37 5.00
C TYR A 26 0.54 12.26 3.97
N ALA A 27 -0.08 11.67 2.96
CA ALA A 27 -0.81 12.41 1.93
C ALA A 27 -1.98 13.22 2.52
N ALA A 28 -2.74 12.64 3.45
CA ALA A 28 -3.83 13.31 4.13
C ALA A 28 -3.35 14.49 4.98
N LYS A 29 -2.22 14.34 5.71
CA LYS A 29 -1.58 15.46 6.43
C LYS A 29 -1.05 16.57 5.51
N ARG A 30 -0.85 16.28 4.23
CA ARG A 30 -0.53 17.27 3.19
C ARG A 30 -1.78 17.95 2.60
N GLY A 31 -2.95 17.71 3.18
CA GLY A 31 -4.22 18.33 2.77
C GLY A 31 -4.92 17.63 1.60
N LYS A 32 -4.47 16.43 1.21
CA LYS A 32 -5.16 15.62 0.20
C LYS A 32 -6.37 14.91 0.79
N SER A 33 -7.46 14.80 0.03
CA SER A 33 -8.54 13.86 0.31
C SER A 33 -8.08 12.46 -0.10
N VAL A 34 -7.92 11.56 0.87
CA VAL A 34 -7.33 10.23 0.66
C VAL A 34 -8.31 9.15 1.05
N ILE A 35 -8.44 8.15 0.19
CA ILE A 35 -9.10 6.89 0.54
C ILE A 35 -8.02 5.79 0.55
N LEU A 36 -7.94 5.05 1.65
CA LEU A 36 -7.16 3.82 1.76
C LEU A 36 -8.12 2.65 1.61
N LEU A 37 -7.93 1.86 0.55
CA LEU A 37 -8.66 0.61 0.34
C LEU A 37 -7.81 -0.57 0.85
N ASP A 38 -8.27 -1.25 1.90
CA ASP A 38 -7.73 -2.54 2.33
C ASP A 38 -8.33 -3.64 1.44
N ALA A 39 -7.60 -4.01 0.39
CA ALA A 39 -7.96 -5.08 -0.53
C ALA A 39 -7.26 -6.41 -0.16
N ALA A 40 -6.54 -6.46 0.97
CA ALA A 40 -5.77 -7.64 1.38
C ALA A 40 -6.65 -8.81 1.88
N GLY A 41 -7.97 -8.67 1.79
CA GLY A 41 -8.95 -9.72 2.06
C GLY A 41 -9.10 -10.02 3.56
N THR A 42 -9.13 -11.30 3.90
CA THR A 42 -9.52 -11.79 5.24
C THR A 42 -8.66 -11.29 6.41
N SER A 43 -7.51 -10.69 6.17
CA SER A 43 -6.65 -10.19 7.26
C SER A 43 -7.09 -8.83 7.81
N ARG A 44 -7.74 -8.00 6.98
CA ARG A 44 -8.20 -6.62 7.31
C ARG A 44 -7.24 -5.91 8.27
N ALA A 45 -5.96 -5.91 7.91
CA ALA A 45 -4.92 -5.42 8.80
C ALA A 45 -4.94 -3.90 8.98
N CYS A 46 -5.56 -3.16 8.04
CA CYS A 46 -5.66 -1.70 8.10
C CYS A 46 -6.62 -1.24 9.20
N ASP A 47 -7.79 -1.88 9.36
CA ASP A 47 -8.76 -1.50 10.39
C ASP A 47 -8.22 -1.76 11.80
N LEU A 48 -7.51 -2.90 12.00
CA LEU A 48 -6.81 -3.21 13.24
C LEU A 48 -5.75 -2.16 13.58
N ALA A 49 -4.91 -1.80 12.60
CA ALA A 49 -3.85 -0.82 12.82
C ALA A 49 -4.36 0.60 13.07
N LEU A 50 -5.58 0.91 12.62
CA LEU A 50 -6.23 2.20 12.82
C LEU A 50 -7.18 2.23 14.02
N GLY A 51 -7.36 1.11 14.72
CA GLY A 51 -8.30 1.00 15.86
C GLY A 51 -9.77 1.01 15.43
N LEU A 52 -10.08 0.66 14.18
CA LEU A 52 -11.42 0.71 13.60
C LEU A 52 -12.12 -0.67 13.52
N GLN A 53 -11.52 -1.73 14.06
CA GLN A 53 -12.01 -3.11 13.95
C GLN A 53 -13.42 -3.33 14.50
N ASN A 54 -13.88 -2.47 15.42
CA ASN A 54 -15.23 -2.52 15.96
C ASN A 54 -16.19 -1.50 15.32
N VAL A 55 -15.70 -0.71 14.37
CA VAL A 55 -16.45 0.37 13.70
C VAL A 55 -16.77 -0.01 12.27
N VAL A 56 -15.85 -0.68 11.58
CA VAL A 56 -16.00 -1.11 10.18
C VAL A 56 -16.97 -2.28 10.11
N THR A 57 -18.22 -1.99 9.80
CA THR A 57 -19.33 -2.96 9.71
C THR A 57 -19.81 -3.20 8.29
N LEU A 58 -19.60 -2.23 7.39
CA LEU A 58 -19.96 -2.31 5.98
C LEU A 58 -18.69 -2.34 5.13
N ASP A 59 -18.72 -3.02 4.03
CA ASP A 59 -17.57 -3.19 3.14
C ASP A 59 -17.89 -2.93 1.66
N VAL A 60 -16.89 -2.98 0.80
CA VAL A 60 -17.09 -2.70 -0.62
C VAL A 60 -17.85 -3.81 -1.35
N GLN A 61 -18.00 -5.00 -0.77
CA GLN A 61 -18.83 -6.06 -1.37
C GLN A 61 -20.31 -5.69 -1.36
N GLU A 62 -20.78 -5.04 -0.31
CA GLU A 62 -22.15 -4.57 -0.21
C GLU A 62 -22.43 -3.42 -1.20
N VAL A 63 -21.39 -2.63 -1.53
CA VAL A 63 -21.47 -1.63 -2.61
C VAL A 63 -21.59 -2.31 -3.96
N LEU A 64 -20.78 -3.35 -4.24
CA LEU A 64 -20.84 -4.12 -5.48
C LEU A 64 -22.20 -4.76 -5.75
N THR A 65 -22.83 -5.25 -4.69
CA THR A 65 -24.17 -5.86 -4.78
C THR A 65 -25.30 -4.84 -4.82
N GLY A 66 -24.98 -3.53 -4.74
CA GLY A 66 -25.95 -2.45 -4.76
C GLY A 66 -26.77 -2.33 -3.48
N GLN A 67 -26.35 -2.95 -2.39
CA GLN A 67 -27.05 -2.89 -1.11
C GLN A 67 -26.86 -1.55 -0.40
N ILE A 68 -25.69 -0.90 -0.61
CA ILE A 68 -25.36 0.38 0.01
C ILE A 68 -24.69 1.33 -0.99
N ASP A 69 -24.75 2.62 -0.67
CA ASP A 69 -23.97 3.66 -1.38
C ASP A 69 -22.48 3.58 -0.98
N ILE A 70 -21.59 3.94 -1.93
CA ILE A 70 -20.14 3.91 -1.72
C ILE A 70 -19.68 4.70 -0.48
N LYS A 71 -20.35 5.81 -0.17
CA LYS A 71 -19.99 6.64 0.99
C LYS A 71 -20.27 5.94 2.32
N SER A 72 -21.23 5.01 2.36
CA SER A 72 -21.58 4.23 3.55
C SER A 72 -20.46 3.23 3.92
N ALA A 73 -19.62 2.84 2.96
CA ALA A 73 -18.47 1.98 3.18
C ALA A 73 -17.17 2.76 3.49
N LEU A 74 -17.23 4.10 3.70
CA LEU A 74 -16.09 4.94 4.01
C LEU A 74 -16.06 5.32 5.49
N TYR A 75 -15.00 4.93 6.17
CA TYR A 75 -14.80 5.18 7.59
C TYR A 75 -13.75 6.27 7.83
N PRO A 76 -14.13 7.42 8.44
CA PRO A 76 -13.19 8.52 8.64
C PRO A 76 -12.12 8.14 9.67
N VAL A 77 -10.85 8.38 9.33
CA VAL A 77 -9.71 8.21 10.23
C VAL A 77 -9.35 9.57 10.81
N GLN A 78 -10.12 10.01 11.83
CA GLN A 78 -10.10 11.38 12.37
C GLN A 78 -8.70 11.93 12.67
N LYS A 79 -7.78 11.07 13.13
CA LYS A 79 -6.39 11.44 13.47
C LYS A 79 -5.59 12.02 12.29
N TYR A 80 -5.97 11.67 11.06
CA TYR A 80 -5.22 12.04 9.85
C TYR A 80 -5.97 13.00 8.93
N GLY A 81 -7.01 13.67 9.45
CA GLY A 81 -7.75 14.67 8.68
C GLY A 81 -8.65 14.03 7.62
N SER A 82 -8.42 14.33 6.34
CA SER A 82 -9.24 13.83 5.23
C SER A 82 -8.83 12.43 4.75
N LEU A 83 -8.48 11.53 5.68
CA LEU A 83 -8.24 10.12 5.41
C LEU A 83 -9.49 9.29 5.71
N TYR A 84 -9.90 8.46 4.76
CA TYR A 84 -10.98 7.48 4.91
C TYR A 84 -10.44 6.08 4.67
N LEU A 85 -10.94 5.11 5.42
CA LEU A 85 -10.70 3.69 5.21
C LEU A 85 -11.90 3.07 4.49
N ALA A 86 -11.65 2.24 3.49
CA ALA A 86 -12.59 1.29 2.91
C ALA A 86 -11.98 -0.10 2.98
N CYS A 87 -12.80 -1.14 3.20
CA CYS A 87 -12.31 -2.51 3.31
C CYS A 87 -13.06 -3.44 2.36
N THR A 88 -12.39 -4.47 1.87
CA THR A 88 -13.05 -5.64 1.28
C THR A 88 -13.59 -6.57 2.37
N SER A 89 -14.45 -7.51 1.98
CA SER A 89 -15.08 -8.44 2.92
C SER A 89 -14.07 -9.29 3.70
N LEU A 90 -14.39 -9.55 4.97
CA LEU A 90 -13.66 -10.51 5.81
C LEU A 90 -13.91 -11.97 5.40
N TYR A 91 -15.06 -12.24 4.79
CA TYR A 91 -15.59 -13.59 4.61
C TYR A 91 -15.47 -14.10 3.19
N ASP A 92 -15.41 -13.20 2.22
CA ASP A 92 -15.21 -13.55 0.82
C ASP A 92 -13.86 -13.04 0.33
N SER A 93 -13.11 -13.91 -0.34
CA SER A 93 -12.06 -13.45 -1.21
C SER A 93 -12.75 -12.66 -2.33
N ALA A 94 -12.87 -11.34 -2.14
CA ALA A 94 -13.44 -10.46 -3.14
C ALA A 94 -12.79 -10.81 -4.48
N ASN A 95 -13.60 -11.13 -5.47
CA ASN A 95 -13.09 -11.25 -6.83
C ASN A 95 -12.62 -9.84 -7.20
N LEU A 96 -11.32 -9.63 -7.04
CA LEU A 96 -10.70 -8.31 -7.25
C LEU A 96 -10.97 -7.78 -8.66
N ASN A 97 -11.29 -8.68 -9.60
CA ASN A 97 -11.68 -8.31 -10.97
C ASN A 97 -13.07 -7.66 -11.04
N GLU A 98 -13.91 -7.85 -10.04
CA GLU A 98 -15.23 -7.19 -9.97
C GLU A 98 -15.14 -5.79 -9.36
N LEU A 99 -14.00 -5.43 -8.73
CA LEU A 99 -13.84 -4.14 -8.06
C LEU A 99 -13.67 -2.95 -9.00
N SER A 100 -13.50 -3.12 -10.31
CA SER A 100 -13.20 -2.02 -11.23
C SER A 100 -14.21 -0.85 -11.14
N GLY A 101 -15.49 -1.15 -11.06
CA GLY A 101 -16.53 -0.13 -10.88
C GLY A 101 -16.43 0.61 -9.54
N VAL A 102 -16.15 -0.11 -8.45
CA VAL A 102 -15.94 0.48 -7.12
C VAL A 102 -14.67 1.32 -7.09
N LEU A 103 -13.58 0.85 -7.71
CA LEU A 103 -12.33 1.61 -7.78
C LEU A 103 -12.52 2.94 -8.52
N LEU A 104 -13.23 2.94 -9.64
CA LEU A 104 -13.58 4.16 -10.37
C LEU A 104 -14.44 5.10 -9.53
N ALA A 105 -15.42 4.56 -8.80
CA ALA A 105 -16.26 5.36 -7.91
C ALA A 105 -15.44 5.98 -6.78
N LEU A 106 -14.56 5.21 -6.12
CA LEU A 106 -13.65 5.72 -5.08
C LEU A 106 -12.69 6.77 -5.63
N GLN A 107 -12.08 6.53 -6.79
CA GLN A 107 -11.17 7.46 -7.46
C GLN A 107 -11.85 8.80 -7.80
N SER A 108 -13.15 8.78 -8.11
CA SER A 108 -13.88 9.99 -8.48
C SER A 108 -14.13 10.94 -7.30
N ILE A 109 -14.07 10.46 -6.06
CA ILE A 109 -14.44 11.21 -4.85
C ILE A 109 -13.24 11.54 -3.95
N CYS A 110 -12.01 11.27 -4.37
CA CYS A 110 -10.81 11.60 -3.62
C CYS A 110 -9.71 12.18 -4.53
N ASP A 111 -8.67 12.78 -3.94
CA ASP A 111 -7.46 13.20 -4.64
C ASP A 111 -6.50 12.02 -4.85
N LEU A 112 -6.51 11.07 -3.92
CA LEU A 112 -5.61 9.91 -3.92
C LEU A 112 -6.34 8.68 -3.36
N LEU A 113 -6.32 7.60 -4.14
CA LEU A 113 -6.72 6.26 -3.73
C LEU A 113 -5.45 5.42 -3.50
N VAL A 114 -5.19 5.04 -2.26
CA VAL A 114 -4.14 4.08 -1.91
C VAL A 114 -4.76 2.69 -1.77
N ILE A 115 -4.21 1.70 -2.47
CA ILE A 115 -4.74 0.32 -2.44
C ILE A 115 -3.71 -0.60 -1.81
N ASP A 116 -4.04 -1.20 -0.67
CA ASP A 116 -3.24 -2.28 -0.05
C ASP A 116 -3.66 -3.61 -0.65
N LEU A 117 -2.85 -4.14 -1.58
CA LEU A 117 -3.18 -5.34 -2.34
C LEU A 117 -2.83 -6.63 -1.57
N PRO A 118 -3.48 -7.75 -1.85
CA PRO A 118 -3.05 -9.07 -1.38
C PRO A 118 -1.63 -9.40 -1.82
N THR A 119 -0.99 -10.34 -1.11
CA THR A 119 0.33 -10.85 -1.49
C THR A 119 0.26 -11.60 -2.81
N ALA A 120 1.27 -11.41 -3.66
CA ALA A 120 1.39 -12.01 -4.99
C ALA A 120 0.20 -11.70 -5.93
N CYS A 121 -0.61 -10.72 -5.57
CA CYS A 121 -1.72 -10.27 -6.40
C CYS A 121 -1.23 -9.35 -7.51
N VAL A 122 -1.57 -9.72 -8.73
CA VAL A 122 -1.61 -8.83 -9.88
C VAL A 122 -3.09 -8.67 -10.17
N MET A 123 -3.65 -7.55 -9.79
CA MET A 123 -5.05 -7.29 -10.13
C MET A 123 -5.13 -7.00 -11.63
N ASP A 124 -5.75 -7.91 -12.36
CA ASP A 124 -6.13 -7.65 -13.76
C ASP A 124 -7.14 -6.48 -13.82
N SER A 125 -7.96 -6.33 -12.76
CA SER A 125 -8.87 -5.18 -12.57
C SER A 125 -8.19 -3.83 -12.33
N LEU A 126 -6.86 -3.78 -12.18
CA LEU A 126 -6.12 -2.51 -12.26
C LEU A 126 -5.91 -2.04 -13.71
N ASP A 127 -6.63 -2.58 -14.68
CA ASP A 127 -6.73 -2.03 -16.05
C ASP A 127 -7.27 -0.59 -16.07
N ILE A 128 -7.92 -0.16 -14.98
CA ILE A 128 -8.34 1.23 -14.79
C ILE A 128 -7.17 2.19 -14.48
N MET A 129 -6.00 1.66 -14.09
CA MET A 129 -4.84 2.51 -13.81
C MET A 129 -4.32 3.15 -15.10
N SER A 130 -4.09 4.45 -15.02
CA SER A 130 -3.54 5.28 -16.09
C SER A 130 -2.03 5.49 -15.92
N GLN A 131 -1.40 6.17 -16.87
CA GLN A 131 0.01 6.60 -16.78
C GLN A 131 0.28 7.54 -15.61
N GLN A 132 -0.75 8.16 -15.03
CA GLN A 132 -0.61 9.03 -13.86
C GLN A 132 -0.62 8.24 -12.54
N ASP A 133 -0.91 6.96 -12.58
CA ASP A 133 -1.00 6.08 -11.43
C ASP A 133 0.31 5.31 -11.22
N SER A 134 0.53 4.78 -10.02
CA SER A 134 1.79 4.13 -9.68
C SER A 134 1.58 2.78 -9.00
N ARG A 135 2.36 1.79 -9.41
CA ARG A 135 2.51 0.51 -8.71
C ARG A 135 3.79 0.50 -7.88
N ILE A 136 3.65 0.36 -6.58
CA ILE A 136 4.74 0.39 -5.62
C ILE A 136 4.96 -1.03 -5.08
N PHE A 137 6.08 -1.64 -5.44
CA PHE A 137 6.44 -2.98 -5.00
C PHE A 137 7.30 -2.92 -3.76
N VAL A 138 6.78 -3.45 -2.65
CA VAL A 138 7.52 -3.55 -1.40
C VAL A 138 8.29 -4.87 -1.38
N VAL A 139 9.61 -4.78 -1.24
CA VAL A 139 10.52 -5.91 -1.28
C VAL A 139 11.44 -5.90 -0.06
N ARG A 140 11.69 -7.08 0.53
CA ARG A 140 12.79 -7.26 1.49
C ARG A 140 14.07 -7.56 0.71
N PRO A 141 15.24 -7.11 1.19
CA PRO A 141 16.50 -7.34 0.51
C PRO A 141 17.08 -8.74 0.78
N ASP A 142 16.26 -9.79 0.60
CA ASP A 142 16.61 -11.20 0.69
C ASP A 142 16.20 -11.97 -0.57
N ASP A 143 16.86 -13.12 -0.83
CA ASP A 143 16.70 -13.93 -2.05
C ASP A 143 15.23 -14.27 -2.36
N ALA A 144 14.48 -14.69 -1.34
CA ALA A 144 13.10 -15.14 -1.53
C ALA A 144 12.20 -13.98 -1.96
N SER A 145 12.34 -12.82 -1.30
CA SER A 145 11.54 -11.64 -1.61
C SER A 145 11.91 -11.03 -2.96
N VAL A 146 13.21 -10.93 -3.27
CA VAL A 146 13.71 -10.44 -4.55
C VAL A 146 13.20 -11.30 -5.69
N ARG A 147 13.34 -12.63 -5.59
CA ARG A 147 12.87 -13.57 -6.61
C ARG A 147 11.35 -13.49 -6.84
N ALA A 148 10.57 -13.47 -5.76
CA ALA A 148 9.12 -13.38 -5.87
C ALA A 148 8.66 -12.03 -6.44
N THR A 149 9.38 -10.94 -6.14
CA THR A 149 9.10 -9.61 -6.70
C THR A 149 9.40 -9.59 -8.20
N ASP A 150 10.50 -10.22 -8.66
CA ASP A 150 10.79 -10.32 -10.08
C ASP A 150 9.68 -11.04 -10.85
N GLN A 151 9.21 -12.18 -10.35
CA GLN A 151 8.09 -12.91 -10.94
C GLN A 151 6.81 -12.05 -11.04
N LEU A 152 6.55 -11.24 -10.01
CA LEU A 152 5.40 -10.34 -10.00
C LEU A 152 5.56 -9.21 -11.01
N LEU A 153 6.73 -8.59 -11.08
CA LEU A 153 7.03 -7.51 -12.02
C LEU A 153 6.92 -7.97 -13.48
N GLN A 154 7.33 -9.21 -13.79
CA GLN A 154 7.20 -9.77 -15.14
C GLN A 154 5.72 -9.88 -15.56
N ARG A 155 4.81 -10.20 -14.64
CA ARG A 155 3.37 -10.27 -14.91
C ARG A 155 2.74 -8.91 -15.18
N VAL A 156 3.24 -7.84 -14.57
CA VAL A 156 2.71 -6.47 -14.74
C VAL A 156 3.44 -5.64 -15.80
N ARG A 157 4.46 -6.18 -16.47
CA ARG A 157 5.19 -5.47 -17.54
C ARG A 157 4.32 -5.06 -18.73
N VAL A 158 3.17 -5.70 -18.87
CA VAL A 158 2.21 -5.46 -19.97
C VAL A 158 1.42 -4.15 -19.76
N PHE A 159 1.39 -3.62 -18.54
CA PHE A 159 0.59 -2.45 -18.21
C PHE A 159 1.43 -1.16 -18.28
N ASP A 160 0.87 -0.15 -18.92
CA ASP A 160 1.51 1.17 -19.12
C ASP A 160 1.32 2.08 -17.89
N THR A 161 1.86 1.64 -16.74
CA THR A 161 1.85 2.40 -15.48
C THR A 161 3.24 2.51 -14.90
N ASP A 162 3.50 3.59 -14.16
CA ASP A 162 4.76 3.76 -13.43
C ASP A 162 4.95 2.66 -12.38
N ARG A 163 6.16 2.10 -12.33
CA ARG A 163 6.54 1.03 -11.42
C ARG A 163 7.72 1.46 -10.57
N TYR A 164 7.63 1.22 -9.27
CA TYR A 164 8.64 1.60 -8.29
C TYR A 164 8.88 0.50 -7.29
N LEU A 165 10.10 0.45 -6.74
CA LEU A 165 10.46 -0.41 -5.63
C LEU A 165 10.65 0.41 -4.35
N VAL A 166 10.19 -0.15 -3.24
CA VAL A 166 10.56 0.28 -1.88
C VAL A 166 11.22 -0.90 -1.18
N VAL A 167 12.51 -0.77 -0.89
CA VAL A 167 13.27 -1.79 -0.15
C VAL A 167 13.01 -1.59 1.34
N ASN A 168 12.31 -2.54 1.96
CA ASN A 168 11.88 -2.46 3.36
C ASN A 168 12.58 -3.50 4.23
N ARG A 169 12.58 -3.29 5.54
CA ARG A 169 13.22 -4.16 6.54
C ARG A 169 14.72 -4.34 6.33
N THR A 170 15.36 -3.28 5.90
CA THR A 170 16.80 -3.24 5.67
C THR A 170 17.55 -3.15 7.00
N LYS A 171 18.58 -3.97 7.19
CA LYS A 171 19.47 -3.93 8.38
C LYS A 171 20.90 -3.65 7.92
N LYS A 172 21.49 -2.55 8.44
CA LYS A 172 22.85 -2.11 8.05
C LYS A 172 23.94 -3.15 8.33
N ASP A 173 23.82 -3.88 9.45
CA ASP A 173 24.73 -4.94 9.84
C ASP A 173 24.65 -6.15 8.88
N LEU A 174 23.45 -6.51 8.43
CA LEU A 174 23.26 -7.60 7.48
C LEU A 174 23.78 -7.26 6.08
N ILE A 175 23.63 -5.99 5.64
CA ILE A 175 24.23 -5.52 4.38
C ILE A 175 25.77 -5.61 4.47
N LYS A 176 26.38 -5.11 5.57
CA LYS A 176 27.82 -5.17 5.76
C LYS A 176 28.38 -6.59 5.77
N ARG A 177 27.58 -7.55 6.21
CA ARG A 177 27.93 -8.99 6.24
C ARG A 177 27.62 -9.71 4.92
N GLY A 178 27.06 -9.03 3.92
CA GLY A 178 26.67 -9.62 2.64
C GLY A 178 25.46 -10.56 2.73
N ILE A 179 24.67 -10.47 3.81
CA ILE A 179 23.47 -11.31 4.03
C ILE A 179 22.23 -10.67 3.41
N GLN A 180 22.19 -9.33 3.36
CA GLN A 180 21.15 -8.58 2.67
C GLN A 180 21.71 -7.81 1.48
N TYR A 181 20.92 -7.68 0.43
CA TYR A 181 21.26 -6.89 -0.74
C TYR A 181 21.18 -5.39 -0.43
N THR A 182 21.98 -4.59 -1.16
CA THR A 182 21.79 -3.13 -1.18
C THR A 182 20.59 -2.76 -2.05
N ALA A 183 20.08 -1.54 -1.88
CA ALA A 183 19.02 -1.01 -2.73
C ALA A 183 19.41 -0.98 -4.21
N ASP A 184 20.69 -0.66 -4.50
CA ASP A 184 21.22 -0.63 -5.87
C ASP A 184 21.20 -2.01 -6.53
N VAL A 185 21.60 -3.07 -5.80
CA VAL A 185 21.52 -4.44 -6.29
C VAL A 185 20.07 -4.84 -6.57
N VAL A 186 19.14 -4.49 -5.69
CA VAL A 186 17.72 -4.76 -5.90
C VAL A 186 17.19 -4.01 -7.12
N ALA A 187 17.56 -2.73 -7.31
CA ALA A 187 17.14 -1.94 -8.46
C ALA A 187 17.67 -2.55 -9.78
N MET A 188 18.95 -2.92 -9.82
CA MET A 188 19.56 -3.53 -11.00
C MET A 188 18.95 -4.89 -11.36
N THR A 189 18.61 -5.70 -10.34
CA THR A 189 18.03 -7.03 -10.56
C THR A 189 16.66 -6.95 -11.23
N HIS A 190 15.88 -5.90 -10.93
CA HIS A 190 14.50 -5.80 -11.38
C HIS A 190 14.28 -4.87 -12.58
N ASP A 191 15.31 -4.14 -13.01
CA ASP A 191 15.17 -3.07 -14.00
C ASP A 191 13.99 -2.13 -13.62
N CYS A 192 13.96 -1.74 -12.34
CA CYS A 192 12.89 -0.95 -11.76
C CYS A 192 13.47 0.00 -10.70
N PRO A 193 13.15 1.30 -10.72
CA PRO A 193 13.74 2.27 -9.81
C PRO A 193 13.34 2.03 -8.36
N VAL A 194 14.31 2.03 -7.45
CA VAL A 194 14.09 2.07 -6.00
C VAL A 194 13.91 3.52 -5.57
N ILE A 195 12.72 3.86 -5.08
CA ILE A 195 12.37 5.21 -4.63
C ILE A 195 12.49 5.42 -3.13
N GLY A 196 12.80 4.36 -2.38
CA GLY A 196 13.03 4.47 -0.95
C GLY A 196 13.58 3.20 -0.31
N THR A 197 14.31 3.42 0.78
CA THR A 197 14.82 2.34 1.64
C THR A 197 14.40 2.60 3.07
N ILE A 198 13.68 1.64 3.66
CA ILE A 198 13.17 1.71 5.03
C ILE A 198 13.95 0.71 5.87
N PHE A 199 14.61 1.21 6.90
CA PHE A 199 15.34 0.38 7.84
C PHE A 199 14.39 -0.27 8.85
N GLU A 200 14.69 -1.52 9.21
CA GLU A 200 13.92 -2.24 10.21
C GLU A 200 14.08 -1.58 11.58
N ASP A 201 12.96 -1.37 12.25
CA ASP A 201 12.91 -0.86 13.60
C ASP A 201 12.12 -1.84 14.48
N GLU A 202 12.81 -2.47 15.41
CA GLU A 202 12.23 -3.48 16.31
C GLU A 202 11.10 -2.92 17.19
N ARG A 203 11.12 -1.61 17.48
CA ARG A 203 10.04 -0.92 18.20
C ARG A 203 8.71 -1.03 17.48
N PHE A 204 8.75 -1.28 16.17
CA PHE A 204 7.57 -1.40 15.32
C PHE A 204 6.69 -2.59 15.69
N THR A 205 7.32 -3.71 16.04
CA THR A 205 6.63 -4.92 16.48
C THR A 205 5.85 -4.70 17.79
N LEU A 206 6.31 -3.75 18.61
CA LEU A 206 5.69 -3.39 19.88
C LEU A 206 4.53 -2.39 19.75
N TRP A 207 4.40 -1.71 18.60
CA TRP A 207 3.44 -0.61 18.43
C TRP A 207 2.18 -0.99 17.66
N GLY A 208 2.18 -2.08 16.92
CA GLY A 208 0.99 -2.61 16.23
C GLY A 208 -0.20 -2.95 17.13
N THR A 209 -0.03 -2.80 18.45
CA THR A 209 -1.08 -3.03 19.44
C THR A 209 -1.67 -1.75 20.05
N LYS A 210 -1.30 -0.55 19.57
CA LYS A 210 -1.62 0.73 20.24
C LYS A 210 -2.15 1.82 19.31
N ASP A 211 -2.93 1.49 18.30
CA ASP A 211 -3.53 2.47 17.35
C ASP A 211 -2.51 3.45 16.75
N LYS A 212 -1.29 2.98 16.55
CA LYS A 212 -0.19 3.78 16.01
C LYS A 212 0.35 3.14 14.75
N ILE A 213 0.25 3.87 13.67
CA ILE A 213 0.92 3.47 12.41
C ILE A 213 2.39 3.90 12.42
N ALA A 214 3.18 3.32 11.51
CA ALA A 214 4.60 3.57 11.35
C ALA A 214 4.96 5.02 11.21
N PHE A 215 4.18 5.74 10.49
CA PHE A 215 4.35 7.17 10.26
C PHE A 215 4.38 8.01 11.55
N ASP A 216 3.70 7.59 12.61
CA ASP A 216 3.66 8.31 13.88
C ASP A 216 4.88 8.05 14.77
N SER A 217 5.63 7.02 14.47
CA SER A 217 6.51 6.38 15.44
C SER A 217 7.91 7.00 15.52
N ASP A 218 8.57 7.16 14.40
CA ASP A 218 9.99 7.53 14.38
C ASP A 218 10.30 8.54 13.28
N ALA A 219 11.27 9.42 13.57
CA ALA A 219 11.70 10.43 12.62
C ALA A 219 12.37 9.84 11.37
N GLY A 220 13.05 8.68 11.50
CA GLY A 220 13.68 7.98 10.39
C GLY A 220 12.66 7.39 9.44
N ILE A 221 11.65 6.71 9.98
CA ILE A 221 10.57 6.13 9.18
C ILE A 221 9.73 7.23 8.53
N ARG A 222 9.38 8.28 9.29
CA ARG A 222 8.69 9.44 8.71
C ARG A 222 9.45 10.06 7.56
N ARG A 223 10.78 10.16 7.67
CA ARG A 223 11.64 10.66 6.60
C ARG A 223 11.58 9.74 5.38
N ALA A 224 11.76 8.44 5.56
CA ALA A 224 11.73 7.48 4.46
C ALA A 224 10.36 7.48 3.75
N VAL A 225 9.24 7.48 4.50
CA VAL A 225 7.88 7.57 3.95
C VAL A 225 7.68 8.88 3.18
N ARG A 226 8.15 10.02 3.74
CA ARG A 226 8.11 11.32 3.07
C ARG A 226 8.88 11.29 1.76
N ASP A 227 10.09 10.72 1.76
CA ASP A 227 10.96 10.71 0.59
C ASP A 227 10.33 9.85 -0.53
N VAL A 228 9.75 8.69 -0.19
CA VAL A 228 8.95 7.87 -1.11
C VAL A 228 7.75 8.67 -1.66
N ALA A 229 6.97 9.28 -0.77
CA ALA A 229 5.78 10.03 -1.18
C ALA A 229 6.13 11.25 -2.06
N ASN A 230 7.22 11.95 -1.78
CA ASN A 230 7.65 13.09 -2.60
C ASN A 230 7.96 12.66 -4.04
N VAL A 231 8.68 11.56 -4.25
CA VAL A 231 8.92 11.03 -5.60
C VAL A 231 7.60 10.73 -6.32
N LEU A 232 6.64 10.14 -5.61
CA LEU A 232 5.32 9.84 -6.17
C LEU A 232 4.49 11.11 -6.47
N PHE A 233 4.68 12.18 -5.68
CA PHE A 233 4.01 13.47 -5.89
C PHE A 233 4.71 14.36 -6.92
N GLU A 234 6.03 14.33 -7.06
CA GLU A 234 6.80 15.16 -8.01
C GLU A 234 6.54 14.81 -9.48
N ARG A 235 5.94 13.67 -9.75
CA ARG A 235 5.40 13.31 -11.06
C ARG A 235 3.95 13.81 -11.26
N LEU A 236 3.51 14.68 -10.35
CA LEU A 236 2.31 15.49 -10.46
C LEU A 236 2.60 16.71 -11.41
#